data_7433602390e255e66e75952d08b35619
#
_entry.id   7433602390e255e66e75952d08b35619
#
_cell.length_a   1.000
_cell.length_b   1.000
_cell.length_c   1.000
_cell.angle_alpha   90.00
_cell.angle_beta   90.00
_cell.angle_gamma   90.00
#
_symmetry.space_group_name_H-M   'P 1'
#
loop_
_entity.id
_entity.type
_entity.pdbx_description
1 polymer ?
#
loop_
_entity_poly.entity_id
_entity_poly.type
_entity_poly.pdbx_seq_one_letter_code
_entity_poly.pdbx_strand_id
1 'polypeptide(L)'
;MCRALLSNLIERGLDFDDGILVVIDGGKGLRYALNSVFGRLALVQRCQLHKRRNVLDHLPGHMHSFVAKKLERAYRMSDFGAAKRSLNDLAKTLDAQHPGAAASLREGLEETLTVVRLGLSPSLQRTLRSTNTIESMISIGRTTMRNVKRWRDAKMIERWTAAGMLEAEKRFHRVQGFRDIPALQAALRSCLGEVIGSREEGA
;
A
#
# COMPACT_ATOMS: atom_id res chain seq x y z
N MET A 1 17.57 -8.54 3.38
CA MET A 1 17.21 -8.23 1.98
C MET A 1 16.37 -6.96 1.85
N CYS A 2 15.16 -6.84 2.41
CA CYS A 2 14.34 -5.61 2.25
C CYS A 2 15.04 -4.32 2.74
N ARG A 3 15.72 -4.34 3.91
CA ARG A 3 16.47 -3.17 4.39
C ARG A 3 17.57 -2.74 3.43
N ALA A 4 18.35 -3.69 2.92
CA ALA A 4 19.42 -3.39 1.96
C ALA A 4 18.88 -2.74 0.68
N LEU A 5 17.70 -3.20 0.19
CA LEU A 5 17.03 -2.57 -0.95
C LEU A 5 16.65 -1.11 -0.64
N LEU A 6 16.03 -0.86 0.51
CA LEU A 6 15.61 0.50 0.89
C LEU A 6 16.81 1.42 1.11
N SER A 7 17.88 0.94 1.77
CA SER A 7 19.11 1.71 1.92
C SER A 7 19.76 2.04 0.57
N ASN A 8 19.77 1.09 -0.37
CA ASN A 8 20.27 1.34 -1.72
C ASN A 8 19.46 2.41 -2.48
N LEU A 9 18.15 2.50 -2.26
CA LEU A 9 17.36 3.59 -2.84
C LEU A 9 17.77 4.97 -2.29
N ILE A 10 18.06 5.05 -0.99
CA ILE A 10 18.56 6.28 -0.34
C ILE A 10 19.93 6.65 -0.91
N GLU A 11 20.87 5.71 -1.00
CA GLU A 11 22.20 5.90 -1.59
C GLU A 11 22.13 6.40 -3.04
N ARG A 12 21.05 6.03 -3.77
CA ARG A 12 20.77 6.47 -5.14
C ARG A 12 20.00 7.78 -5.21
N GLY A 13 19.76 8.47 -4.11
CA GLY A 13 19.16 9.79 -4.06
C GLY A 13 17.64 9.79 -3.82
N LEU A 14 17.07 8.73 -3.22
CA LEU A 14 15.70 8.81 -2.74
C LEU A 14 15.62 9.83 -1.62
N ASP A 15 14.99 10.95 -1.89
CA ASP A 15 14.69 11.97 -0.90
C ASP A 15 13.39 11.58 -0.15
N PHE A 16 13.43 11.65 1.18
CA PHE A 16 12.30 11.36 2.05
C PHE A 16 12.23 12.30 3.28
N ASP A 17 12.97 13.41 3.27
CA ASP A 17 13.03 14.37 4.38
C ASP A 17 11.66 14.98 4.68
N ASP A 18 10.85 15.19 3.65
CA ASP A 18 9.46 15.63 3.75
C ASP A 18 8.45 14.50 4.05
N GLY A 19 8.94 13.31 4.34
CA GLY A 19 8.14 12.10 4.51
C GLY A 19 7.90 11.34 3.21
N ILE A 20 7.57 10.05 3.37
CA ILE A 20 7.29 9.16 2.26
C ILE A 20 6.00 8.36 2.51
N LEU A 21 5.14 8.27 1.49
CA LEU A 21 4.01 7.34 1.51
C LEU A 21 4.40 6.05 0.80
N VAL A 22 4.33 4.93 1.50
CA VAL A 22 4.67 3.62 0.96
C VAL A 22 3.43 2.73 0.90
N VAL A 23 3.12 2.24 -0.30
CA VAL A 23 1.99 1.32 -0.51
C VAL A 23 2.50 -0.12 -0.50
N ILE A 24 1.99 -0.94 0.43
CA ILE A 24 2.42 -2.34 0.61
C ILE A 24 1.25 -3.31 0.65
N ASP A 25 1.51 -4.57 0.35
CA ASP A 25 0.53 -5.67 0.43
C ASP A 25 0.25 -6.17 1.86
N GLY A 26 1.08 -5.76 2.82
CA GLY A 26 0.98 -6.18 4.23
C GLY A 26 2.02 -7.20 4.66
N GLY A 27 3.06 -7.43 3.85
CA GLY A 27 4.18 -8.28 4.22
C GLY A 27 4.92 -7.76 5.46
N LYS A 28 4.95 -8.56 6.53
CA LYS A 28 5.57 -8.17 7.82
C LYS A 28 7.04 -7.80 7.69
N GLY A 29 7.79 -8.51 6.86
CA GLY A 29 9.22 -8.24 6.64
C GLY A 29 9.48 -6.89 5.99
N LEU A 30 8.67 -6.49 5.00
CA LEU A 30 8.78 -5.16 4.39
C LEU A 30 8.35 -4.06 5.36
N ARG A 31 7.26 -4.29 6.12
CA ARG A 31 6.81 -3.34 7.15
C ARG A 31 7.87 -3.08 8.21
N TYR A 32 8.53 -4.15 8.68
CA TYR A 32 9.66 -4.04 9.61
C TYR A 32 10.83 -3.25 9.00
N ALA A 33 11.19 -3.54 7.75
CA ALA A 33 12.27 -2.84 7.06
C ALA A 33 11.97 -1.34 6.88
N LEU A 34 10.74 -0.97 6.52
CA LEU A 34 10.29 0.43 6.42
C LEU A 34 10.45 1.17 7.74
N ASN A 35 9.99 0.57 8.85
CA ASN A 35 10.17 1.16 10.16
C ASN A 35 11.64 1.32 10.56
N SER A 36 12.47 0.34 10.20
CA SER A 36 13.90 0.34 10.53
C SER A 36 14.70 1.39 9.74
N VAL A 37 14.31 1.68 8.49
CA VAL A 37 15.05 2.56 7.57
C VAL A 37 14.51 4.00 7.63
N PHE A 38 13.21 4.18 7.56
CA PHE A 38 12.57 5.50 7.48
C PHE A 38 11.93 5.94 8.81
N GLY A 39 11.73 5.00 9.74
CA GLY A 39 11.11 5.31 11.03
C GLY A 39 9.74 5.97 10.86
N ARG A 40 9.56 7.11 11.52
CA ARG A 40 8.33 7.92 11.49
C ARG A 40 8.11 8.67 10.17
N LEU A 41 9.14 8.81 9.35
CA LEU A 41 9.03 9.49 8.06
C LEU A 41 8.27 8.67 7.02
N ALA A 42 8.08 7.35 7.25
CA ALA A 42 7.29 6.49 6.37
C ALA A 42 5.85 6.34 6.87
N LEU A 43 4.92 6.93 6.15
CA LEU A 43 3.50 6.57 6.27
C LEU A 43 3.20 5.36 5.39
N VAL A 44 2.51 4.37 5.96
CA VAL A 44 2.18 3.15 5.25
C VAL A 44 0.71 3.15 4.87
N GLN A 45 0.44 2.92 3.58
CA GLN A 45 -0.86 2.53 3.06
C GLN A 45 -0.84 1.04 2.77
N ARG A 46 -1.69 0.26 3.44
CA ARG A 46 -1.89 -1.16 3.04
C ARG A 46 -2.80 -1.25 1.84
N CYS A 47 -2.44 -2.12 0.91
CA CYS A 47 -3.21 -2.38 -0.29
C CYS A 47 -4.62 -2.87 0.07
N GLN A 48 -5.64 -2.07 -0.27
CA GLN A 48 -7.05 -2.38 0.00
C GLN A 48 -7.52 -3.63 -0.74
N LEU A 49 -6.98 -3.91 -1.93
CA LEU A 49 -7.34 -5.10 -2.72
C LEU A 49 -6.82 -6.38 -2.07
N HIS A 50 -5.56 -6.38 -1.61
CA HIS A 50 -5.00 -7.51 -0.86
C HIS A 50 -5.73 -7.70 0.47
N LYS A 51 -6.00 -6.62 1.21
CA LYS A 51 -6.76 -6.71 2.46
C LYS A 51 -8.16 -7.29 2.22
N ARG A 52 -8.87 -6.83 1.19
CA ARG A 52 -10.17 -7.39 0.81
C ARG A 52 -10.07 -8.90 0.51
N ARG A 53 -9.07 -9.32 -0.29
CA ARG A 53 -8.84 -10.74 -0.61
C ARG A 53 -8.60 -11.54 0.66
N ASN A 54 -7.67 -11.10 1.51
CA ASN A 54 -7.34 -11.79 2.76
C ASN A 54 -8.55 -11.95 3.69
N VAL A 55 -9.43 -10.96 3.78
CA VAL A 55 -10.66 -11.07 4.58
C VAL A 55 -11.62 -12.09 3.97
N LEU A 56 -11.81 -12.06 2.65
CA LEU A 56 -12.73 -12.97 1.95
C LEU A 56 -12.24 -14.42 1.99
N ASP A 57 -10.93 -14.67 1.99
CA ASP A 57 -10.35 -16.02 2.08
C ASP A 57 -10.71 -16.76 3.39
N HIS A 58 -11.15 -16.02 4.41
CA HIS A 58 -11.67 -16.57 5.68
C HIS A 58 -13.19 -16.74 5.69
N LEU A 59 -13.88 -16.54 4.56
CA LEU A 59 -15.34 -16.53 4.48
C LEU A 59 -15.85 -17.55 3.46
N PRO A 60 -17.04 -18.14 3.71
CA PRO A 60 -17.71 -18.95 2.70
C PRO A 60 -18.15 -18.10 1.50
N GLY A 61 -18.18 -18.71 0.31
CA GLY A 61 -18.40 -18.00 -0.96
C GLY A 61 -19.67 -17.16 -1.03
N HIS A 62 -20.75 -17.62 -0.38
CA HIS A 62 -22.02 -16.88 -0.37
C HIS A 62 -21.96 -15.52 0.35
N MET A 63 -20.98 -15.32 1.27
CA MET A 63 -20.77 -14.06 1.97
C MET A 63 -19.86 -13.08 1.22
N HIS A 64 -19.09 -13.55 0.23
CA HIS A 64 -18.10 -12.75 -0.45
C HIS A 64 -18.66 -11.45 -1.03
N SER A 65 -19.79 -11.52 -1.75
CA SER A 65 -20.41 -10.33 -2.36
C SER A 65 -20.83 -9.29 -1.32
N PHE A 66 -21.45 -9.75 -0.23
CA PHE A 66 -21.91 -8.88 0.84
C PHE A 66 -20.73 -8.16 1.54
N VAL A 67 -19.72 -8.93 1.98
CA VAL A 67 -18.58 -8.37 2.69
C VAL A 67 -17.74 -7.49 1.77
N ALA A 68 -17.51 -7.89 0.52
CA ALA A 68 -16.80 -7.08 -0.46
C ALA A 68 -17.44 -5.70 -0.67
N LYS A 69 -18.79 -5.65 -0.80
CA LYS A 69 -19.53 -4.38 -0.94
C LYS A 69 -19.41 -3.49 0.30
N LYS A 70 -19.44 -4.08 1.50
CA LYS A 70 -19.27 -3.34 2.76
C LYS A 70 -17.86 -2.73 2.85
N LEU A 71 -16.82 -3.52 2.54
CA LEU A 71 -15.44 -3.03 2.49
C LEU A 71 -15.27 -1.90 1.48
N GLU A 72 -15.78 -2.10 0.26
CA GLU A 72 -15.67 -1.10 -0.81
C GLU A 72 -16.38 0.21 -0.43
N ARG A 73 -17.57 0.13 0.17
CA ARG A 73 -18.29 1.30 0.65
C ARG A 73 -17.48 2.07 1.70
N ALA A 74 -16.91 1.37 2.68
CA ALA A 74 -16.07 1.99 3.71
C ALA A 74 -14.82 2.66 3.11
N TYR A 75 -14.15 2.00 2.17
CA TYR A 75 -12.96 2.53 1.49
C TYR A 75 -13.24 3.71 0.54
N ARG A 76 -14.51 3.97 0.19
CA ARG A 76 -14.92 5.14 -0.61
C ARG A 76 -15.35 6.33 0.23
N MET A 77 -15.42 6.20 1.54
CA MET A 77 -15.75 7.31 2.43
C MET A 77 -14.61 8.34 2.42
N SER A 78 -14.96 9.62 2.46
CA SER A 78 -14.01 10.72 2.55
C SER A 78 -13.60 11.03 4.00
N ASP A 79 -14.44 10.68 4.98
CA ASP A 79 -14.15 10.86 6.40
C ASP A 79 -13.48 9.61 6.98
N PHE A 80 -12.27 9.78 7.50
CA PHE A 80 -11.47 8.72 8.10
C PHE A 80 -12.17 8.07 9.29
N GLY A 81 -12.79 8.87 10.16
CA GLY A 81 -13.46 8.38 11.36
C GLY A 81 -14.67 7.52 11.02
N ALA A 82 -15.49 7.95 10.05
CA ALA A 82 -16.63 7.19 9.56
C ALA A 82 -16.19 5.88 8.86
N ALA A 83 -15.15 5.94 8.03
CA ALA A 83 -14.59 4.76 7.39
C ALA A 83 -14.08 3.74 8.43
N LYS A 84 -13.31 4.21 9.42
CA LYS A 84 -12.78 3.38 10.50
C LYS A 84 -13.90 2.74 11.33
N ARG A 85 -14.95 3.50 11.70
CA ARG A 85 -16.12 2.95 12.41
C ARG A 85 -16.81 1.89 11.58
N SER A 86 -17.09 2.15 10.30
CA SER A 86 -17.75 1.21 9.40
C SER A 86 -16.99 -0.12 9.27
N LEU A 87 -15.65 -0.09 9.16
CA LEU A 87 -14.82 -1.29 9.11
C LEU A 87 -14.80 -2.04 10.46
N ASN A 88 -14.74 -1.32 11.59
CA ASN A 88 -14.82 -1.94 12.91
C ASN A 88 -16.16 -2.61 13.17
N ASP A 89 -17.27 -1.99 12.75
CA ASP A 89 -18.61 -2.57 12.89
C ASP A 89 -18.77 -3.81 12.00
N LEU A 90 -18.20 -3.80 10.80
CA LEU A 90 -18.13 -5.01 9.97
C LEU A 90 -17.32 -6.11 10.67
N ALA A 91 -16.17 -5.78 11.26
CA ALA A 91 -15.36 -6.76 12.00
C ALA A 91 -16.14 -7.35 13.19
N LYS A 92 -16.86 -6.52 13.97
CA LYS A 92 -17.73 -7.00 15.06
C LYS A 92 -18.83 -7.95 14.54
N THR A 93 -19.43 -7.64 13.40
CA THR A 93 -20.46 -8.51 12.79
C THR A 93 -19.89 -9.88 12.42
N LEU A 94 -18.62 -9.95 12.03
CA LEU A 94 -17.96 -11.19 11.66
C LEU A 94 -17.43 -12.00 12.86
N ASP A 95 -17.24 -11.38 14.03
CA ASP A 95 -16.56 -12.02 15.16
C ASP A 95 -17.19 -13.35 15.59
N ALA A 96 -18.51 -13.42 15.68
CA ALA A 96 -19.21 -14.58 16.21
C ALA A 96 -19.08 -15.83 15.34
N GLN A 97 -19.13 -15.69 14.02
CA GLN A 97 -19.16 -16.82 13.09
C GLN A 97 -17.86 -16.96 12.29
N HIS A 98 -17.13 -15.88 12.08
CA HIS A 98 -15.93 -15.83 11.23
C HIS A 98 -14.78 -15.05 11.90
N PRO A 99 -14.30 -15.48 13.08
CA PRO A 99 -13.28 -14.73 13.84
C PRO A 99 -11.98 -14.53 13.06
N GLY A 100 -11.61 -15.45 12.15
CA GLY A 100 -10.46 -15.30 11.25
C GLY A 100 -10.60 -14.12 10.29
N ALA A 101 -11.79 -13.93 9.72
CA ALA A 101 -12.09 -12.78 8.85
C ALA A 101 -12.06 -11.46 9.63
N ALA A 102 -12.64 -11.45 10.84
CA ALA A 102 -12.63 -10.30 11.74
C ALA A 102 -11.20 -9.91 12.16
N ALA A 103 -10.39 -10.88 12.56
CA ALA A 103 -8.98 -10.68 12.90
C ALA A 103 -8.17 -10.15 11.70
N SER A 104 -8.36 -10.76 10.52
CA SER A 104 -7.75 -10.31 9.27
C SER A 104 -8.14 -8.86 8.94
N LEU A 105 -9.40 -8.46 9.17
CA LEU A 105 -9.85 -7.10 8.92
C LEU A 105 -9.23 -6.09 9.90
N ARG A 106 -9.15 -6.42 11.19
CA ARG A 106 -8.56 -5.55 12.23
C ARG A 106 -7.06 -5.37 12.05
N GLU A 107 -6.36 -6.39 11.57
CA GLU A 107 -4.92 -6.32 11.38
C GLU A 107 -4.55 -5.23 10.38
N GLY A 108 -3.89 -4.16 10.86
CA GLY A 108 -3.50 -3.00 10.03
C GLY A 108 -4.67 -2.25 9.39
N LEU A 109 -5.86 -2.24 10.02
CA LEU A 109 -7.06 -1.58 9.52
C LEU A 109 -6.79 -0.09 9.24
N GLU A 110 -6.18 0.62 10.16
CA GLU A 110 -5.88 2.06 9.99
C GLU A 110 -4.93 2.31 8.82
N GLU A 111 -3.97 1.43 8.61
CA GLU A 111 -3.06 1.52 7.47
C GLU A 111 -3.77 1.36 6.12
N THR A 112 -4.95 0.72 6.07
CA THR A 112 -5.76 0.66 4.83
C THR A 112 -6.47 1.98 4.51
N LEU A 113 -6.52 2.91 5.47
CA LEU A 113 -7.20 4.19 5.38
C LEU A 113 -6.23 5.38 5.37
N THR A 114 -4.92 5.17 5.25
CA THR A 114 -3.92 6.24 5.29
C THR A 114 -4.19 7.32 4.23
N VAL A 115 -4.50 6.94 2.99
CA VAL A 115 -4.81 7.90 1.92
C VAL A 115 -6.10 8.70 2.17
N VAL A 116 -7.05 8.13 2.92
CA VAL A 116 -8.27 8.83 3.36
C VAL A 116 -7.92 9.84 4.45
N ARG A 117 -7.12 9.42 5.43
CA ARG A 117 -6.65 10.28 6.53
C ARG A 117 -5.84 11.47 6.03
N LEU A 118 -5.07 11.31 4.96
CA LEU A 118 -4.31 12.39 4.32
C LEU A 118 -5.20 13.38 3.54
N GLY A 119 -6.51 13.15 3.44
CA GLY A 119 -7.44 14.06 2.76
C GLY A 119 -7.18 14.24 1.26
N LEU A 120 -6.57 13.24 0.60
CA LEU A 120 -6.22 13.32 -0.82
C LEU A 120 -7.46 13.32 -1.71
N SER A 121 -7.33 13.85 -2.93
CA SER A 121 -8.41 13.82 -3.92
C SER A 121 -8.83 12.37 -4.25
N PRO A 122 -10.11 12.12 -4.59
CA PRO A 122 -10.59 10.78 -4.94
C PRO A 122 -9.83 10.12 -6.09
N SER A 123 -9.29 10.91 -7.03
CA SER A 123 -8.48 10.41 -8.15
C SER A 123 -7.12 9.90 -7.68
N LEU A 124 -6.43 10.65 -6.82
CA LEU A 124 -5.14 10.25 -6.26
C LEU A 124 -5.29 9.08 -5.27
N GLN A 125 -6.32 9.11 -4.40
CA GLN A 125 -6.64 7.99 -3.53
C GLN A 125 -6.84 6.69 -4.31
N ARG A 126 -7.52 6.73 -5.47
CA ARG A 126 -7.76 5.55 -6.31
C ARG A 126 -6.45 4.90 -6.77
N THR A 127 -5.45 5.70 -7.09
CA THR A 127 -4.13 5.19 -7.47
C THR A 127 -3.36 4.63 -6.28
N LEU A 128 -3.35 5.37 -5.17
CA LEU A 128 -2.48 5.07 -4.02
C LEU A 128 -3.05 4.04 -3.04
N ARG A 129 -4.31 3.62 -3.19
CA ARG A 129 -4.94 2.62 -2.30
C ARG A 129 -4.56 1.17 -2.59
N SER A 130 -3.81 0.90 -3.66
CA SER A 130 -3.43 -0.46 -4.06
C SER A 130 -2.07 -0.53 -4.72
N THR A 131 -1.52 -1.75 -4.71
CA THR A 131 -0.25 -2.10 -5.36
C THR A 131 -0.41 -2.42 -6.86
N ASN A 132 -1.57 -2.16 -7.46
CA ASN A 132 -1.86 -2.51 -8.85
C ASN A 132 -0.84 -1.99 -9.85
N THR A 133 -0.31 -0.79 -9.64
CA THR A 133 0.67 -0.18 -10.56
C THR A 133 1.93 -1.03 -10.64
N ILE A 134 2.50 -1.42 -9.49
CA ILE A 134 3.70 -2.26 -9.45
C ILE A 134 3.40 -3.70 -9.92
N GLU A 135 2.22 -4.24 -9.59
CA GLU A 135 1.81 -5.57 -10.04
C GLU A 135 1.65 -5.63 -11.56
N SER A 136 1.07 -4.59 -12.16
CA SER A 136 0.97 -4.47 -13.62
C SER A 136 2.35 -4.44 -14.28
N MET A 137 3.29 -3.65 -13.75
CA MET A 137 4.66 -3.59 -14.22
C MET A 137 5.34 -4.97 -14.15
N ILE A 138 5.23 -5.65 -13.01
CA ILE A 138 5.79 -7.00 -12.82
C ILE A 138 5.15 -7.99 -13.79
N SER A 139 3.85 -7.90 -14.04
CA SER A 139 3.14 -8.77 -14.98
C SER A 139 3.65 -8.61 -16.41
N ILE A 140 3.89 -7.38 -16.87
CA ILE A 140 4.49 -7.11 -18.18
C ILE A 140 5.90 -7.71 -18.24
N GLY A 141 6.73 -7.48 -17.22
CA GLY A 141 8.06 -8.06 -17.13
C GLY A 141 8.04 -9.59 -17.22
N ARG A 142 7.14 -10.26 -16.48
CA ARG A 142 6.94 -11.71 -16.55
C ARG A 142 6.53 -12.18 -17.92
N THR A 143 5.67 -11.45 -18.62
CA THR A 143 5.24 -11.77 -19.98
C THR A 143 6.42 -11.69 -20.95
N THR A 144 7.26 -10.68 -20.84
CA THR A 144 8.47 -10.50 -21.65
C THR A 144 9.45 -11.67 -21.45
N MET A 145 9.57 -12.14 -20.21
CA MET A 145 10.47 -13.25 -19.83
C MET A 145 9.87 -14.64 -20.02
N ARG A 146 8.61 -14.77 -20.43
CA ARG A 146 7.86 -16.05 -20.46
C ARG A 146 8.56 -17.16 -21.26
N ASN A 147 9.27 -16.80 -22.29
CA ASN A 147 9.96 -17.77 -23.17
C ASN A 147 11.34 -18.22 -22.66
N VAL A 148 11.83 -17.59 -21.57
CA VAL A 148 13.09 -17.99 -20.94
C VAL A 148 12.84 -19.23 -20.08
N LYS A 149 13.28 -20.39 -20.59
CA LYS A 149 13.05 -21.69 -19.94
C LYS A 149 14.16 -22.08 -18.95
N ARG A 150 15.36 -21.53 -19.12
CA ARG A 150 16.52 -21.84 -18.27
C ARG A 150 17.30 -20.56 -17.97
N TRP A 151 17.60 -20.36 -16.70
CA TRP A 151 18.41 -19.26 -16.20
C TRP A 151 19.83 -19.77 -15.93
N ARG A 152 20.83 -19.29 -16.67
CA ARG A 152 22.21 -19.81 -16.57
C ARG A 152 22.98 -19.19 -15.42
N ASP A 153 22.81 -17.87 -15.22
CA ASP A 153 23.58 -17.10 -14.26
C ASP A 153 22.82 -15.84 -13.82
N ALA A 154 23.33 -15.18 -12.76
CA ALA A 154 22.75 -13.96 -12.20
C ALA A 154 22.72 -12.81 -13.23
N LYS A 155 23.74 -12.69 -14.08
CA LYS A 155 23.80 -11.64 -15.11
C LYS A 155 22.70 -11.83 -16.17
N MET A 156 22.36 -13.06 -16.49
CA MET A 156 21.25 -13.34 -17.40
C MET A 156 19.91 -12.93 -16.75
N ILE A 157 19.72 -13.23 -15.46
CA ILE A 157 18.52 -12.82 -14.73
C ILE A 157 18.41 -11.29 -14.73
N GLU A 158 19.48 -10.59 -14.39
CA GLU A 158 19.54 -9.13 -14.35
C GLU A 158 19.19 -8.51 -15.71
N ARG A 159 19.82 -8.96 -16.80
CA ARG A 159 19.54 -8.45 -18.16
C ARG A 159 18.10 -8.66 -18.59
N TRP A 160 17.53 -9.84 -18.35
CA TRP A 160 16.15 -10.11 -18.71
C TRP A 160 15.16 -9.33 -17.85
N THR A 161 15.46 -9.17 -16.56
CA THR A 161 14.66 -8.33 -15.64
C THR A 161 14.68 -6.88 -16.12
N ALA A 162 15.86 -6.33 -16.44
CA ALA A 162 15.99 -4.99 -16.97
C ALA A 162 15.22 -4.83 -18.30
N ALA A 163 15.35 -5.77 -19.23
CA ALA A 163 14.59 -5.76 -20.48
C ALA A 163 13.07 -5.78 -20.24
N GLY A 164 12.60 -6.59 -19.31
CA GLY A 164 11.19 -6.64 -18.91
C GLY A 164 10.69 -5.33 -18.28
N MET A 165 11.51 -4.65 -17.49
CA MET A 165 11.17 -3.36 -16.89
C MET A 165 11.15 -2.24 -17.94
N LEU A 166 12.12 -2.19 -18.87
CA LEU A 166 12.13 -1.25 -20.00
C LEU A 166 10.91 -1.45 -20.92
N GLU A 167 10.47 -2.69 -21.13
CA GLU A 167 9.25 -2.94 -21.89
C GLU A 167 8.00 -2.49 -21.14
N ALA A 168 7.97 -2.65 -19.82
CA ALA A 168 6.88 -2.15 -18.99
C ALA A 168 6.82 -0.61 -19.01
N GLU A 169 7.97 0.07 -18.95
CA GLU A 169 8.09 1.52 -18.98
C GLU A 169 7.41 2.14 -20.20
N LYS A 170 7.51 1.51 -21.38
CA LYS A 170 6.84 1.97 -22.63
C LYS A 170 5.31 2.06 -22.49
N ARG A 171 4.74 1.35 -21.52
CA ARG A 171 3.29 1.29 -21.25
C ARG A 171 2.88 2.11 -20.02
N PHE A 172 3.79 2.87 -19.44
CA PHE A 172 3.45 3.72 -18.32
C PHE A 172 2.59 4.90 -18.75
N HIS A 173 1.54 5.12 -17.99
CA HIS A 173 0.69 6.29 -18.12
C HIS A 173 0.88 7.20 -16.91
N ARG A 174 0.52 8.47 -17.06
CA ARG A 174 0.50 9.39 -15.92
C ARG A 174 -0.41 8.85 -14.81
N VAL A 175 0.05 8.98 -13.59
CA VAL A 175 -0.72 8.63 -12.39
C VAL A 175 -2.03 9.41 -12.36
N GLN A 176 -3.16 8.73 -12.13
CA GLN A 176 -4.43 9.44 -11.94
C GLN A 176 -4.34 10.32 -10.71
N GLY A 177 -4.74 11.59 -10.84
CA GLY A 177 -4.60 12.58 -9.78
C GLY A 177 -3.18 13.15 -9.64
N PHE A 178 -2.31 13.02 -10.64
CA PHE A 178 -0.92 13.51 -10.59
C PHE A 178 -0.83 15.02 -10.28
N ARG A 179 -1.86 15.79 -10.63
CA ARG A 179 -1.92 17.24 -10.31
C ARG A 179 -2.04 17.52 -8.82
N ASP A 180 -2.47 16.53 -8.05
CA ASP A 180 -2.67 16.62 -6.60
C ASP A 180 -1.45 16.09 -5.81
N ILE A 181 -0.35 15.71 -6.48
CA ILE A 181 0.89 15.30 -5.81
C ILE A 181 1.43 16.38 -4.85
N PRO A 182 1.40 17.68 -5.19
CA PRO A 182 1.79 18.72 -4.22
C PRO A 182 0.94 18.71 -2.94
N ALA A 183 -0.36 18.39 -3.04
CA ALA A 183 -1.21 18.23 -1.86
C ALA A 183 -0.81 17.02 -1.01
N LEU A 184 -0.39 15.90 -1.63
CA LEU A 184 0.17 14.77 -0.92
C LEU A 184 1.44 15.18 -0.16
N GLN A 185 2.37 15.89 -0.79
CA GLN A 185 3.60 16.36 -0.12
C GLN A 185 3.28 17.27 1.08
N ALA A 186 2.34 18.22 0.92
CA ALA A 186 1.90 19.07 2.02
C ALA A 186 1.28 18.27 3.17
N ALA A 187 0.44 17.26 2.86
CA ALA A 187 -0.17 16.40 3.86
C ALA A 187 0.87 15.54 4.61
N LEU A 188 1.89 15.04 3.93
CA LEU A 188 2.99 14.30 4.55
C LEU A 188 3.76 15.19 5.54
N ARG A 189 4.15 16.40 5.14
CA ARG A 189 4.82 17.37 6.02
C ARG A 189 3.98 17.72 7.25
N SER A 190 2.67 17.96 7.07
CA SER A 190 1.75 18.27 8.18
C SER A 190 1.69 17.12 9.19
N CYS A 191 1.52 15.87 8.72
CA CYS A 191 1.51 14.69 9.58
C CYS A 191 2.82 14.52 10.36
N LEU A 192 3.96 14.89 9.78
CA LEU A 192 5.26 14.84 10.46
C LEU A 192 5.39 15.94 11.51
N GLY A 193 4.90 17.15 11.22
CA GLY A 193 4.89 18.27 12.17
C GLY A 193 4.06 17.97 13.42
N GLU A 194 2.88 17.38 13.27
CA GLU A 194 2.03 16.94 14.38
C GLU A 194 2.71 15.89 15.28
N VAL A 195 3.48 14.96 14.69
CA VAL A 195 4.24 13.93 15.43
C VAL A 195 5.44 14.53 16.18
N ILE A 196 6.00 15.63 15.70
CA ILE A 196 7.11 16.33 16.38
C ILE A 196 6.57 17.20 17.52
N GLY A 197 5.54 18.01 17.28
CA GLY A 197 4.96 18.91 18.26
C GLY A 197 4.34 18.20 19.48
N SER A 198 3.72 17.04 19.29
CA SER A 198 3.12 16.26 20.39
C SER A 198 4.14 15.66 21.37
N ARG A 199 5.46 15.77 21.14
CA ARG A 199 6.51 15.34 22.07
C ARG A 199 7.13 16.48 22.86
N GLU A 200 7.04 17.70 22.38
CA GLU A 200 7.54 18.89 23.09
C GLU A 200 6.58 19.31 24.21
N GLU A 201 5.29 18.98 24.11
CA GLU A 201 4.28 19.26 25.15
C GLU A 201 4.21 18.19 26.25
N GLY A 202 4.95 17.09 26.13
CA GLY A 202 4.95 15.95 27.07
C GLY A 202 6.30 15.72 27.80
N ALA A 203 7.24 16.63 27.70
CA ALA A 203 8.53 16.64 28.39
C ALA A 203 8.59 17.85 29.36
#